data_01d0539396c6548743e6d95590e5e23c
#
_entry.id   01d0539396c6548743e6d95590e5e23c
#
_cell.length_a   1.000
_cell.length_b   1.000
_cell.length_c   1.000
_cell.angle_alpha   90.00
_cell.angle_beta   90.00
_cell.angle_gamma   90.00
#
_symmetry.space_group_name_H-M   'P 1'
#
loop_
_entity.id
_entity.type
_entity.pdbx_description
1 polymer ?
#
loop_
_entity_poly.entity_id
_entity_poly.type
_entity_poly.pdbx_seq_one_letter_code
_entity_poly.pdbx_strand_id
1 'polypeptide(L)'
;MYFTQTNKASSIRIEGAKEDVESVTWNIDKNGVLNIGQRTFDRNFFKGRNRHELKVYVASPDLIAITSTGAGDVKVVSALDTDVLRIEQKGAGDVEFEKSLICDQLFVTLYGAGDADLNKVTAQTVQLELYGAGDMDVNSLRAEKADIKLQGAGDIDVKLDKAGTVNSTLYGVGTIELEGTVNAVNVKRFGSGNIDTSKLRVMTGRRPR
;
A
#
# COMPACT_ATOMS: atom_id res chain seq x y z
N MET A 1 -2.10 8.35 -9.99
CA MET A 1 -1.84 9.57 -9.19
C MET A 1 -0.43 9.51 -8.65
N TYR A 2 0.27 10.67 -8.57
CA TYR A 2 1.62 10.78 -8.00
C TYR A 2 1.56 11.69 -6.79
N PHE A 3 2.01 11.22 -5.63
CA PHE A 3 2.06 12.00 -4.39
C PHE A 3 3.50 12.34 -4.01
N THR A 4 3.71 13.57 -3.53
CA THR A 4 5.00 14.05 -3.01
C THR A 4 4.77 14.77 -1.68
N GLN A 5 5.43 14.33 -0.61
CA GLN A 5 5.47 15.10 0.65
C GLN A 5 6.35 16.34 0.46
N THR A 6 5.91 17.49 0.93
CA THR A 6 6.60 18.77 0.76
C THR A 6 6.36 19.70 1.93
N ASN A 7 7.35 20.53 2.27
CA ASN A 7 7.18 21.61 3.27
C ASN A 7 6.51 22.88 2.70
N LYS A 8 6.12 22.85 1.41
CA LYS A 8 5.45 23.97 0.74
C LYS A 8 3.93 23.81 0.84
N ALA A 9 3.22 24.84 0.39
CA ALA A 9 1.76 24.79 0.29
C ALA A 9 1.30 23.60 -0.58
N SER A 10 0.19 22.99 -0.19
CA SER A 10 -0.41 21.89 -0.95
C SER A 10 -0.78 22.33 -2.36
N SER A 11 -0.61 21.44 -3.32
CA SER A 11 -0.89 21.71 -4.72
C SER A 11 -1.42 20.47 -5.44
N ILE A 12 -2.21 20.70 -6.47
CA ILE A 12 -2.65 19.67 -7.42
C ILE A 12 -2.30 20.14 -8.84
N ARG A 13 -1.77 19.24 -9.67
CA ARG A 13 -1.47 19.44 -11.06
C ARG A 13 -1.96 18.26 -11.86
N ILE A 14 -2.66 18.51 -12.97
CA ILE A 14 -3.25 17.47 -13.80
C ILE A 14 -2.66 17.60 -15.19
N GLU A 15 -2.16 16.51 -15.75
CA GLU A 15 -1.54 16.42 -17.08
C GLU A 15 -2.21 15.33 -17.90
N GLY A 16 -2.42 15.60 -19.17
CA GLY A 16 -3.03 14.69 -20.12
C GLY A 16 -3.57 15.41 -21.35
N ALA A 17 -4.31 14.70 -22.19
CA ALA A 17 -5.04 15.34 -23.27
C ALA A 17 -6.10 16.30 -22.68
N LYS A 18 -6.39 17.39 -23.38
CA LYS A 18 -7.32 18.42 -22.90
C LYS A 18 -8.66 17.85 -22.40
N GLU A 19 -9.22 16.93 -23.16
CA GLU A 19 -10.50 16.31 -22.86
C GLU A 19 -10.45 15.40 -21.62
N ASP A 20 -9.31 14.67 -21.44
CA ASP A 20 -9.09 13.83 -20.27
C ASP A 20 -8.93 14.71 -19.01
N VAL A 21 -8.17 15.81 -19.11
CA VAL A 21 -8.01 16.78 -18.01
C VAL A 21 -9.34 17.41 -17.63
N GLU A 22 -10.17 17.81 -18.60
CA GLU A 22 -11.51 18.38 -18.37
C GLU A 22 -12.49 17.36 -17.75
N SER A 23 -12.22 16.05 -17.89
CA SER A 23 -13.03 15.00 -17.28
C SER A 23 -12.73 14.80 -15.80
N VAL A 24 -11.56 15.23 -15.32
CA VAL A 24 -11.17 15.07 -13.90
C VAL A 24 -12.01 16.03 -13.05
N THR A 25 -12.59 15.48 -12.01
CA THR A 25 -13.24 16.25 -10.95
C THR A 25 -12.43 16.14 -9.68
N TRP A 26 -12.26 17.23 -8.97
CA TRP A 26 -11.62 17.21 -7.67
C TRP A 26 -12.23 18.25 -6.73
N ASN A 27 -12.22 17.94 -5.45
CA ASN A 27 -12.61 18.87 -4.39
C ASN A 27 -11.95 18.48 -3.08
N ILE A 28 -11.75 19.44 -2.20
CA ILE A 28 -11.36 19.21 -0.83
C ILE A 28 -12.60 19.36 0.04
N ASP A 29 -12.92 18.33 0.81
CA ASP A 29 -14.07 18.36 1.70
C ASP A 29 -13.77 19.11 3.02
N LYS A 30 -14.78 19.22 3.90
CA LYS A 30 -14.68 19.91 5.19
C LYS A 30 -13.69 19.24 6.18
N ASN A 31 -13.31 18.01 5.94
CA ASN A 31 -12.35 17.25 6.74
C ASN A 31 -10.93 17.33 6.18
N GLY A 32 -10.71 18.09 5.10
CA GLY A 32 -9.42 18.19 4.42
C GLY A 32 -9.12 17.03 3.48
N VAL A 33 -10.09 16.17 3.16
CA VAL A 33 -9.88 15.06 2.23
C VAL A 33 -9.95 15.55 0.80
N LEU A 34 -8.88 15.34 0.03
CA LEU A 34 -8.84 15.57 -1.40
C LEU A 34 -9.53 14.41 -2.12
N ASN A 35 -10.69 14.68 -2.67
CA ASN A 35 -11.42 13.73 -3.50
C ASN A 35 -11.09 13.98 -4.98
N ILE A 36 -10.64 12.94 -5.69
CA ILE A 36 -10.33 12.98 -7.11
C ILE A 36 -11.16 11.91 -7.81
N GLY A 37 -11.86 12.31 -8.85
CA GLY A 37 -12.66 11.40 -9.65
C GLY A 37 -12.57 11.73 -11.13
N GLN A 38 -13.05 10.83 -11.96
CA GLN A 38 -13.19 11.05 -13.39
C GLN A 38 -14.65 10.88 -13.79
N ARG A 39 -15.21 11.85 -14.53
CA ARG A 39 -16.53 11.70 -15.14
C ARG A 39 -16.46 10.66 -16.24
N THR A 40 -17.29 9.65 -16.15
CA THR A 40 -17.47 8.68 -17.24
C THR A 40 -18.26 9.35 -18.36
N PHE A 41 -17.62 9.61 -19.50
CA PHE A 41 -18.32 9.94 -20.73
C PHE A 41 -18.84 8.68 -21.42
N ASP A 42 -19.90 8.80 -22.20
CA ASP A 42 -20.53 7.68 -22.93
C ASP A 42 -19.51 6.84 -23.70
N ARG A 43 -19.59 5.51 -23.61
CA ARG A 43 -18.65 4.55 -24.24
C ARG A 43 -18.41 4.78 -25.74
N ASN A 44 -19.31 5.44 -26.43
CA ASN A 44 -19.18 5.76 -27.85
C ASN A 44 -18.17 6.87 -28.17
N PHE A 45 -17.79 7.67 -27.19
CA PHE A 45 -16.83 8.77 -27.34
C PHE A 45 -15.38 8.28 -27.46
N PHE A 46 -15.08 7.07 -27.03
CA PHE A 46 -13.72 6.51 -26.95
C PHE A 46 -13.31 5.59 -28.10
N LYS A 47 -14.13 5.40 -29.14
CA LYS A 47 -13.76 4.59 -30.32
C LYS A 47 -12.69 5.31 -31.14
N GLY A 48 -11.46 4.79 -31.09
CA GLY A 48 -10.38 5.15 -32.04
C GLY A 48 -9.39 6.22 -31.55
N ARG A 49 -9.36 6.60 -30.27
CA ARG A 49 -8.38 7.56 -29.73
C ARG A 49 -7.20 6.87 -29.06
N ASN A 50 -5.99 7.34 -29.37
CA ASN A 50 -4.81 7.04 -28.56
C ASN A 50 -5.07 7.56 -27.16
N ARG A 51 -5.16 6.67 -26.17
CA ARG A 51 -5.27 7.06 -24.76
C ARG A 51 -3.95 7.70 -24.34
N HIS A 52 -3.96 9.02 -24.18
CA HIS A 52 -2.87 9.68 -23.49
C HIS A 52 -3.01 9.40 -22.00
N GLU A 53 -1.90 9.08 -21.36
CA GLU A 53 -1.87 8.81 -19.93
C GLU A 53 -2.29 10.06 -19.15
N LEU A 54 -3.36 9.94 -18.35
CA LEU A 54 -3.81 11.00 -17.45
C LEU A 54 -3.04 10.92 -16.14
N LYS A 55 -2.29 11.98 -15.82
CA LYS A 55 -1.49 12.05 -14.60
C LYS A 55 -2.00 13.14 -13.67
N VAL A 56 -2.21 12.78 -12.41
CA VAL A 56 -2.55 13.72 -11.35
C VAL A 56 -1.41 13.75 -10.35
N TYR A 57 -0.80 14.92 -10.17
CA TYR A 57 0.28 15.16 -9.22
C TYR A 57 -0.29 15.91 -8.03
N VAL A 58 -0.07 15.37 -6.84
CA VAL A 58 -0.49 15.96 -5.57
C VAL A 58 0.73 16.18 -4.70
N ALA A 59 0.85 17.35 -4.13
CA ALA A 59 1.86 17.64 -3.11
C ALA A 59 1.18 18.18 -1.85
N SER A 60 1.58 17.67 -0.67
CA SER A 60 1.06 18.08 0.62
C SER A 60 2.13 17.93 1.70
N PRO A 61 2.08 18.72 2.78
CA PRO A 61 2.98 18.53 3.92
C PRO A 61 2.84 17.17 4.59
N ASP A 62 1.66 16.59 4.57
CA ASP A 62 1.38 15.30 5.19
C ASP A 62 0.40 14.46 4.36
N LEU A 63 0.42 13.13 4.60
CA LEU A 63 -0.48 12.16 4.03
C LEU A 63 -0.81 11.10 5.07
N ILE A 64 -2.04 11.14 5.58
CA ILE A 64 -2.50 10.24 6.65
C ILE A 64 -3.41 9.11 6.14
N ALA A 65 -3.96 9.27 4.95
CA ALA A 65 -4.81 8.24 4.34
C ALA A 65 -4.79 8.27 2.81
N ILE A 66 -4.87 7.10 2.22
CA ILE A 66 -5.14 6.85 0.80
C ILE A 66 -6.33 5.91 0.73
N THR A 67 -7.40 6.33 0.03
CA THR A 67 -8.50 5.43 -0.34
C THR A 67 -8.61 5.46 -1.85
N SER A 68 -8.34 4.34 -2.50
CA SER A 68 -8.47 4.18 -3.94
C SER A 68 -9.60 3.21 -4.27
N THR A 69 -10.43 3.58 -5.27
CA THR A 69 -11.50 2.73 -5.78
C THR A 69 -11.44 2.71 -7.31
N GLY A 70 -11.46 1.52 -7.89
CA GLY A 70 -11.39 1.36 -9.35
C GLY A 70 -10.04 0.85 -9.84
N ALA A 71 -9.52 1.40 -10.95
CA ALA A 71 -8.32 0.90 -11.65
C ALA A 71 -7.22 1.96 -11.81
N GLY A 72 -7.26 3.00 -11.01
CA GLY A 72 -6.24 4.06 -11.05
C GLY A 72 -5.13 3.80 -10.03
N ASP A 73 -3.87 3.93 -10.47
CA ASP A 73 -2.71 3.71 -9.62
C ASP A 73 -2.38 4.93 -8.76
N VAL A 74 -1.83 4.67 -7.58
CA VAL A 74 -1.32 5.67 -6.66
C VAL A 74 0.16 5.42 -6.40
N LYS A 75 1.01 6.40 -6.74
CA LYS A 75 2.46 6.32 -6.50
C LYS A 75 2.91 7.41 -5.55
N VAL A 76 3.51 7.01 -4.44
CA VAL A 76 4.19 7.91 -3.50
C VAL A 76 5.66 7.96 -3.88
N VAL A 77 6.05 9.06 -4.54
CA VAL A 77 7.38 9.18 -5.19
C VAL A 77 8.45 9.83 -4.30
N SER A 78 8.06 10.40 -3.17
CA SER A 78 8.98 10.93 -2.14
C SER A 78 9.06 10.02 -0.92
N ALA A 79 10.06 10.22 -0.08
CA ALA A 79 9.97 9.71 1.28
C ALA A 79 8.75 10.32 1.98
N LEU A 80 8.10 9.54 2.83
CA LEU A 80 6.95 9.94 3.64
C LEU A 80 7.27 9.73 5.12
N ASP A 81 7.04 10.78 5.91
CA ASP A 81 7.16 10.77 7.37
C ASP A 81 5.84 11.31 7.94
N THR A 82 5.11 10.47 8.68
CA THR A 82 3.78 10.77 9.21
C THR A 82 3.50 9.94 10.46
N ASP A 83 2.61 10.37 11.33
CA ASP A 83 2.30 9.60 12.54
C ASP A 83 1.51 8.33 12.21
N VAL A 84 0.50 8.44 11.38
CA VAL A 84 -0.39 7.32 11.01
C VAL A 84 -0.68 7.34 9.53
N LEU A 85 -0.49 6.22 8.86
CA LEU A 85 -0.90 6.05 7.47
C LEU A 85 -1.90 4.89 7.33
N ARG A 86 -3.04 5.18 6.69
CA ARG A 86 -4.05 4.19 6.30
C ARG A 86 -4.18 4.11 4.80
N ILE A 87 -4.00 2.92 4.25
CA ILE A 87 -4.14 2.65 2.81
C ILE A 87 -5.28 1.65 2.65
N GLU A 88 -6.28 2.04 1.91
CA GLU A 88 -7.40 1.18 1.53
C GLU A 88 -7.56 1.19 0.01
N GLN A 89 -7.24 0.07 -0.64
CA GLN A 89 -7.39 -0.14 -2.07
C GLN A 89 -8.56 -1.06 -2.34
N LYS A 90 -9.53 -0.59 -3.15
CA LYS A 90 -10.71 -1.37 -3.57
C LYS A 90 -10.77 -1.38 -5.09
N GLY A 91 -10.34 -2.45 -5.71
CA GLY A 91 -10.37 -2.56 -7.18
C GLY A 91 -9.15 -3.27 -7.76
N ALA A 92 -8.66 -2.75 -8.89
CA ALA A 92 -7.56 -3.33 -9.67
C ALA A 92 -6.45 -2.32 -9.99
N GLY A 93 -6.42 -1.19 -9.30
CA GLY A 93 -5.30 -0.24 -9.38
C GLY A 93 -4.24 -0.55 -8.33
N ASP A 94 -3.04 -0.08 -8.51
CA ASP A 94 -1.89 -0.39 -7.65
C ASP A 94 -1.54 0.79 -6.73
N VAL A 95 -0.92 0.47 -5.59
CA VAL A 95 -0.37 1.45 -4.65
C VAL A 95 1.12 1.19 -4.48
N GLU A 96 1.95 2.13 -4.90
CA GLU A 96 3.41 2.01 -4.88
C GLU A 96 4.07 3.10 -4.04
N PHE A 97 4.96 2.70 -3.12
CA PHE A 97 5.84 3.60 -2.37
C PHE A 97 7.28 3.42 -2.84
N GLU A 98 7.75 4.32 -3.72
CA GLU A 98 9.10 4.24 -4.30
C GLU A 98 10.22 4.49 -3.29
N LYS A 99 9.95 5.21 -2.20
CA LYS A 99 10.93 5.63 -1.20
C LYS A 99 10.58 5.08 0.19
N SER A 100 11.27 5.58 1.21
CA SER A 100 11.01 5.19 2.59
C SER A 100 9.71 5.77 3.13
N LEU A 101 9.01 4.95 3.90
CA LEU A 101 7.89 5.33 4.75
C LEU A 101 8.32 5.18 6.22
N ILE A 102 8.18 6.27 6.99
CA ILE A 102 8.40 6.28 8.43
C ILE A 102 7.08 6.70 9.07
N CYS A 103 6.58 5.91 10.01
CA CYS A 103 5.35 6.25 10.75
C CYS A 103 5.30 5.51 12.09
N ASP A 104 4.40 5.92 12.98
CA ASP A 104 4.11 5.14 14.18
C ASP A 104 3.21 3.95 13.84
N GLN A 105 2.19 4.17 13.02
CA GLN A 105 1.22 3.14 12.67
C GLN A 105 0.97 3.09 11.16
N LEU A 106 1.08 1.91 10.58
CA LEU A 106 0.74 1.63 9.20
C LEU A 106 -0.39 0.60 9.11
N PHE A 107 -1.43 0.94 8.37
CA PHE A 107 -2.52 0.03 8.01
C PHE A 107 -2.63 -0.04 6.50
N VAL A 108 -2.49 -1.22 5.93
CA VAL A 108 -2.67 -1.47 4.50
C VAL A 108 -3.73 -2.53 4.33
N THR A 109 -4.80 -2.20 3.63
CA THR A 109 -5.87 -3.15 3.33
C THR A 109 -6.18 -3.14 1.84
N LEU A 110 -6.02 -4.28 1.19
CA LEU A 110 -6.36 -4.49 -0.21
C LEU A 110 -7.62 -5.33 -0.33
N TYR A 111 -8.58 -4.83 -1.12
CA TYR A 111 -9.78 -5.56 -1.52
C TYR A 111 -9.82 -5.65 -3.04
N GLY A 112 -9.63 -6.82 -3.61
CA GLY A 112 -9.72 -7.00 -5.06
C GLY A 112 -8.50 -7.68 -5.67
N ALA A 113 -8.01 -7.13 -6.79
CA ALA A 113 -6.92 -7.69 -7.59
C ALA A 113 -5.83 -6.65 -7.93
N GLY A 114 -5.80 -5.54 -7.21
CA GLY A 114 -4.71 -4.55 -7.29
C GLY A 114 -3.60 -4.89 -6.29
N ASP A 115 -2.41 -4.38 -6.56
CA ASP A 115 -1.20 -4.70 -5.82
C ASP A 115 -0.77 -3.54 -4.91
N ALA A 116 0.05 -3.85 -3.90
CA ALA A 116 0.70 -2.85 -3.06
C ALA A 116 2.19 -3.13 -2.91
N ASP A 117 3.01 -2.19 -3.38
CA ASP A 117 4.47 -2.24 -3.30
C ASP A 117 5.00 -1.21 -2.30
N LEU A 118 5.61 -1.67 -1.21
CA LEU A 118 6.21 -0.83 -0.19
C LEU A 118 7.73 -1.06 -0.15
N ASN A 119 8.52 -0.06 -0.58
CA ASN A 119 9.97 -0.27 -0.70
C ASN A 119 10.64 -0.42 0.68
N LYS A 120 10.52 0.58 1.55
CA LYS A 120 11.14 0.54 2.88
C LYS A 120 10.21 1.15 3.92
N VAL A 121 9.81 0.34 4.89
CA VAL A 121 8.90 0.72 5.98
C VAL A 121 9.62 0.66 7.31
N THR A 122 9.49 1.74 8.10
CA THR A 122 9.88 1.78 9.51
C THR A 122 8.69 2.27 10.32
N ALA A 123 8.18 1.43 11.22
CA ALA A 123 7.00 1.76 12.02
C ALA A 123 7.08 1.13 13.43
N GLN A 124 6.22 1.56 14.34
CA GLN A 124 6.02 0.85 15.62
C GLN A 124 5.09 -0.35 15.39
N THR A 125 3.94 -0.09 14.78
CA THR A 125 2.96 -1.14 14.47
C THR A 125 2.56 -1.13 13.00
N VAL A 126 2.45 -2.34 12.42
CA VAL A 126 2.07 -2.54 11.02
C VAL A 126 0.96 -3.57 10.96
N GLN A 127 -0.07 -3.27 10.20
CA GLN A 127 -1.13 -4.21 9.84
C GLN A 127 -1.25 -4.29 8.32
N LEU A 128 -1.00 -5.47 7.78
CA LEU A 128 -1.10 -5.79 6.36
C LEU A 128 -2.24 -6.78 6.16
N GLU A 129 -3.27 -6.40 5.43
CA GLU A 129 -4.42 -7.25 5.16
C GLU A 129 -4.74 -7.31 3.68
N LEU A 130 -4.74 -8.50 3.12
CA LEU A 130 -5.13 -8.78 1.74
C LEU A 130 -6.40 -9.64 1.72
N TYR A 131 -7.44 -9.09 1.09
CA TYR A 131 -8.73 -9.74 0.87
C TYR A 131 -9.00 -9.83 -0.64
N GLY A 132 -8.44 -10.83 -1.30
CA GLY A 132 -8.62 -10.94 -2.76
C GLY A 132 -7.58 -11.82 -3.44
N ALA A 133 -7.15 -11.38 -4.63
CA ALA A 133 -6.20 -12.07 -5.50
C ALA A 133 -5.08 -11.15 -6.03
N GLY A 134 -4.94 -9.96 -5.45
CA GLY A 134 -3.77 -9.10 -5.68
C GLY A 134 -2.58 -9.52 -4.83
N ASP A 135 -1.47 -8.83 -4.99
CA ASP A 135 -0.23 -9.13 -4.29
C ASP A 135 0.20 -7.95 -3.39
N MET A 136 0.96 -8.26 -2.35
CA MET A 136 1.50 -7.23 -1.44
C MET A 136 2.97 -7.50 -1.16
N ASP A 137 3.83 -6.58 -1.61
CA ASP A 137 5.27 -6.66 -1.46
C ASP A 137 5.80 -5.61 -0.48
N VAL A 138 6.55 -6.04 0.54
CA VAL A 138 7.27 -5.14 1.43
C VAL A 138 8.75 -5.48 1.41
N ASN A 139 9.52 -4.71 0.64
CA ASN A 139 10.94 -4.97 0.37
C ASN A 139 11.86 -4.81 1.59
N SER A 140 11.46 -4.01 2.58
CA SER A 140 12.16 -3.93 3.88
C SER A 140 11.20 -3.41 4.94
N LEU A 141 10.89 -4.24 5.93
CA LEU A 141 10.04 -3.89 7.07
C LEU A 141 10.80 -3.93 8.38
N ARG A 142 10.89 -2.79 9.04
CA ARG A 142 11.31 -2.68 10.44
C ARG A 142 10.13 -2.22 11.27
N ALA A 143 9.64 -3.08 12.17
CA ALA A 143 8.52 -2.77 13.06
C ALA A 143 8.69 -3.45 14.42
N GLU A 144 8.13 -2.87 15.48
CA GLU A 144 8.07 -3.54 16.79
C GLU A 144 7.03 -4.68 16.75
N LYS A 145 5.92 -4.44 16.05
CA LYS A 145 4.86 -5.43 15.86
C LYS A 145 4.32 -5.37 14.43
N ALA A 146 4.18 -6.52 13.78
CA ALA A 146 3.53 -6.66 12.50
C ALA A 146 2.45 -7.77 12.56
N ASP A 147 1.24 -7.42 12.16
CA ASP A 147 0.12 -8.33 11.99
C ASP A 147 -0.16 -8.46 10.47
N ILE A 148 0.02 -9.65 9.92
CA ILE A 148 -0.09 -9.95 8.48
C ILE A 148 -1.24 -10.94 8.28
N LYS A 149 -2.19 -10.60 7.42
CA LYS A 149 -3.35 -11.43 7.15
C LYS A 149 -3.63 -11.53 5.66
N LEU A 150 -3.70 -12.75 5.16
CA LEU A 150 -4.17 -13.07 3.83
C LEU A 150 -5.49 -13.83 3.90
N GLN A 151 -6.48 -13.34 3.17
CA GLN A 151 -7.76 -14.02 3.00
C GLN A 151 -8.14 -14.04 1.52
N GLY A 152 -7.72 -15.08 0.81
CA GLY A 152 -7.94 -15.17 -0.64
C GLY A 152 -6.96 -16.11 -1.33
N ALA A 153 -6.55 -15.69 -2.54
CA ALA A 153 -5.66 -16.44 -3.42
C ALA A 153 -4.44 -15.62 -3.92
N GLY A 154 -4.25 -14.41 -3.41
CA GLY A 154 -3.09 -13.59 -3.70
C GLY A 154 -1.89 -13.96 -2.81
N ASP A 155 -0.80 -13.21 -2.95
CA ASP A 155 0.43 -13.46 -2.22
C ASP A 155 0.84 -12.24 -1.38
N ILE A 156 1.53 -12.48 -0.24
CA ILE A 156 2.11 -11.42 0.59
C ILE A 156 3.57 -11.76 0.85
N ASP A 157 4.49 -10.94 0.32
CA ASP A 157 5.93 -11.12 0.49
C ASP A 157 6.51 -10.00 1.37
N VAL A 158 7.12 -10.38 2.51
CA VAL A 158 7.67 -9.41 3.47
C VAL A 158 9.10 -9.74 3.85
N LYS A 159 10.01 -8.79 3.54
CA LYS A 159 11.40 -8.83 4.01
C LYS A 159 11.54 -8.07 5.32
N LEU A 160 11.84 -8.79 6.38
CA LEU A 160 11.89 -8.30 7.75
C LEU A 160 13.32 -7.88 8.14
N ASP A 161 13.51 -6.62 8.53
CA ASP A 161 14.79 -6.08 9.01
C ASP A 161 14.74 -5.89 10.53
N LYS A 162 15.11 -6.91 11.28
CA LYS A 162 15.12 -6.92 12.75
C LYS A 162 13.75 -6.54 13.35
N ALA A 163 12.69 -7.12 12.80
CA ALA A 163 11.36 -6.89 13.32
C ALA A 163 11.19 -7.49 14.73
N GLY A 164 10.29 -6.93 15.51
CA GLY A 164 9.91 -7.41 16.82
C GLY A 164 9.06 -8.69 16.73
N THR A 165 7.80 -8.61 17.03
CA THR A 165 6.87 -9.73 16.94
C THR A 165 6.08 -9.66 15.63
N VAL A 166 6.08 -10.75 14.86
CA VAL A 166 5.30 -10.90 13.63
C VAL A 166 4.25 -11.98 13.84
N ASN A 167 2.98 -11.61 13.61
CA ASN A 167 1.87 -12.56 13.59
C ASN A 167 1.39 -12.69 12.14
N SER A 168 1.38 -13.89 11.60
CA SER A 168 0.94 -14.18 10.24
C SER A 168 -0.23 -15.13 10.25
N THR A 169 -1.31 -14.78 9.55
CA THR A 169 -2.51 -15.60 9.46
C THR A 169 -2.98 -15.71 8.00
N LEU A 170 -3.13 -16.93 7.53
CA LEU A 170 -3.62 -17.25 6.19
C LEU A 170 -4.98 -17.95 6.25
N TYR A 171 -5.95 -17.41 5.50
CA TYR A 171 -7.23 -18.04 5.19
C TYR A 171 -7.37 -18.18 3.67
N GLY A 172 -7.20 -19.36 3.11
CA GLY A 172 -7.37 -19.55 1.66
C GLY A 172 -6.30 -20.41 1.02
N VAL A 173 -5.92 -20.04 -0.24
CA VAL A 173 -5.02 -20.84 -1.09
C VAL A 173 -3.75 -20.08 -1.54
N GLY A 174 -3.63 -18.80 -1.17
CA GLY A 174 -2.46 -17.97 -1.50
C GLY A 174 -1.23 -18.29 -0.65
N THR A 175 -0.19 -17.47 -0.78
CA THR A 175 1.09 -17.62 -0.08
C THR A 175 1.39 -16.41 0.80
N ILE A 176 2.00 -16.62 1.96
CA ILE A 176 2.69 -15.58 2.72
C ILE A 176 4.15 -15.99 2.84
N GLU A 177 5.07 -15.24 2.24
CA GLU A 177 6.51 -15.46 2.38
C GLU A 177 7.09 -14.43 3.36
N LEU A 178 7.78 -14.93 4.41
CA LEU A 178 8.46 -14.10 5.40
C LEU A 178 9.95 -14.41 5.37
N GLU A 179 10.76 -13.43 5.03
CA GLU A 179 12.22 -13.58 5.04
C GLU A 179 12.91 -12.52 5.92
N GLY A 180 14.16 -12.77 6.34
CA GLY A 180 14.95 -11.83 7.13
C GLY A 180 15.04 -12.18 8.60
N THR A 181 14.91 -11.19 9.51
CA THR A 181 15.15 -11.38 10.95
C THR A 181 14.04 -10.81 11.82
N VAL A 182 13.64 -11.58 12.83
CA VAL A 182 12.59 -11.20 13.80
C VAL A 182 12.98 -11.61 15.24
N ASN A 183 12.35 -10.99 16.24
CA ASN A 183 12.44 -11.46 17.63
C ASN A 183 11.52 -12.66 17.91
N ALA A 184 10.30 -12.61 17.36
CA ALA A 184 9.32 -13.69 17.49
C ALA A 184 8.40 -13.75 16.27
N VAL A 185 7.96 -14.96 15.90
CA VAL A 185 6.98 -15.17 14.83
C VAL A 185 5.90 -16.15 15.30
N ASN A 186 4.66 -15.81 15.05
CA ASN A 186 3.50 -16.67 15.27
C ASN A 186 2.77 -16.88 13.94
N VAL A 187 2.55 -18.13 13.57
CA VAL A 187 1.97 -18.51 12.28
C VAL A 187 0.69 -19.27 12.49
N LYS A 188 -0.40 -18.87 11.80
CA LYS A 188 -1.67 -19.59 11.78
C LYS A 188 -2.14 -19.78 10.35
N ARG A 189 -2.46 -21.01 9.98
CA ARG A 189 -2.93 -21.36 8.63
C ARG A 189 -4.27 -22.07 8.69
N PHE A 190 -5.23 -21.56 7.92
CA PHE A 190 -6.56 -22.11 7.75
C PHE A 190 -6.85 -22.21 6.24
N GLY A 191 -6.68 -23.38 5.66
CA GLY A 191 -6.81 -23.62 4.22
C GLY A 191 -5.65 -24.41 3.63
N SER A 192 -5.56 -24.46 2.30
CA SER A 192 -4.53 -25.18 1.56
C SER A 192 -3.36 -24.31 1.07
N GLY A 193 -3.42 -23.00 1.31
CA GLY A 193 -2.32 -22.07 1.02
C GLY A 193 -1.08 -22.33 1.86
N ASN A 194 -0.01 -21.56 1.65
CA ASN A 194 1.27 -21.75 2.33
C ASN A 194 1.71 -20.51 3.11
N ILE A 195 2.37 -20.70 4.26
CA ILE A 195 3.13 -19.64 4.93
C ILE A 195 4.58 -20.14 5.00
N ASP A 196 5.44 -19.52 4.18
CA ASP A 196 6.85 -19.86 4.10
C ASP A 196 7.68 -18.96 5.03
N THR A 197 8.35 -19.58 5.98
CA THR A 197 9.28 -18.95 6.91
C THR A 197 10.68 -19.55 6.81
N SER A 198 10.97 -20.30 5.75
CA SER A 198 12.24 -21.02 5.57
C SER A 198 13.46 -20.10 5.53
N LYS A 199 13.27 -18.86 5.07
CA LYS A 199 14.29 -17.80 5.00
C LYS A 199 14.27 -16.87 6.21
N LEU A 200 13.43 -17.15 7.22
CA LEU A 200 13.29 -16.33 8.43
C LEU A 200 14.24 -16.79 9.53
N ARG A 201 14.89 -15.85 10.19
CA ARG A 201 15.76 -16.10 11.34
C ARG A 201 15.17 -15.43 12.59
N VAL A 202 14.86 -16.24 13.60
CA VAL A 202 14.45 -15.73 14.92
C VAL A 202 15.70 -15.37 15.72
N MET A 203 15.81 -14.10 16.12
CA MET A 203 16.90 -13.62 16.95
C MET A 203 16.72 -14.15 18.38
N THR A 204 17.51 -15.15 18.78
CA THR A 204 17.56 -15.60 20.18
C THR A 204 18.21 -14.50 21.02
N GLY A 205 17.41 -13.80 21.81
CA GLY A 205 17.93 -12.82 22.77
C GLY A 205 18.96 -13.47 23.68
N ARG A 206 20.19 -12.93 23.75
CA ARG A 206 21.09 -13.26 24.85
C ARG A 206 20.37 -12.87 26.13
N ARG A 207 20.05 -13.87 26.98
CA ARG A 207 19.66 -13.56 28.37
C ARG A 207 20.83 -12.76 28.99
N PRO A 208 20.60 -11.57 29.54
CA PRO A 208 21.65 -10.92 30.32
C PRO A 208 22.02 -11.84 31.44
N ARG A 209 23.33 -12.02 31.63
CA ARG A 209 23.89 -12.73 32.78
C ARG A 209 23.74 -11.88 34.01
#